data_b8adaf3fc9c14eb39cb642b05e578d59
#
_entry.id   b8adaf3fc9c14eb39cb642b05e578d59
#
_cell.length_a   1.000
_cell.length_b   1.000
_cell.length_c   1.000
_cell.angle_alpha   90.00
_cell.angle_beta   90.00
_cell.angle_gamma   90.00
#
_symmetry.space_group_name_H-M   'P 1'
#
loop_
_entity.id
_entity.type
_entity.pdbx_description
1 polymer ?
#
loop_
_entity_poly.entity_id
_entity_poly.type
_entity_poly.pdbx_seq_one_letter_code
_entity_poly.pdbx_strand_id
1 'polypeptide(L)'
;MRAEVLSWCRREALFSPGAQVVCAVSGGADSMAMLCCLRELAAELSVYVRAAHFNHRLRGAESDGDEAFVRAFCAAEGIELVCGAPEKPARSEEEARKQRYAFLDSIPCDAVAIAHTAEDNLETLLQHLLRGSGLDQRREELGLICSSQPPYEVLSTPD
;
A
#
# COMPACT_ATOMS: atom_id res chain seq x y z
N MET A 1 5.84 13.61 13.03
CA MET A 1 5.33 12.58 12.10
C MET A 1 3.91 12.89 11.61
N ARG A 2 2.84 12.84 12.42
CA ARG A 2 1.45 13.08 11.95
C ARG A 2 1.27 14.43 11.24
N ALA A 3 1.75 15.52 11.81
CA ALA A 3 1.64 16.88 11.23
C ALA A 3 2.43 17.01 9.92
N GLU A 4 3.56 16.32 9.80
CA GLU A 4 4.39 16.30 8.60
C GLU A 4 3.70 15.53 7.48
N VAL A 5 3.13 14.36 7.77
CA VAL A 5 2.33 13.57 6.82
C VAL A 5 1.13 14.39 6.32
N LEU A 6 0.39 15.02 7.22
CA LEU A 6 -0.75 15.86 6.85
C LEU A 6 -0.34 17.03 5.95
N SER A 7 0.75 17.73 6.34
CA SER A 7 1.29 18.84 5.55
C SER A 7 1.73 18.39 4.16
N TRP A 8 2.39 17.22 4.09
CA TRP A 8 2.83 16.64 2.83
C TRP A 8 1.64 16.24 1.95
N CYS A 9 0.66 15.50 2.48
CA CYS A 9 -0.54 15.12 1.73
C CYS A 9 -1.28 16.34 1.14
N ARG A 10 -1.35 17.44 1.89
CA ARG A 10 -1.99 18.68 1.43
C ARG A 10 -1.17 19.41 0.39
N ARG A 11 0.15 19.50 0.59
CA ARG A 11 1.07 20.19 -0.32
C ARG A 11 1.11 19.52 -1.69
N GLU A 12 1.14 18.20 -1.71
CA GLU A 12 1.19 17.42 -2.96
C GLU A 12 -0.22 17.13 -3.52
N ALA A 13 -1.29 17.58 -2.82
CA ALA A 13 -2.68 17.34 -3.21
C ALA A 13 -2.99 15.85 -3.51
N LEU A 14 -2.48 14.95 -2.63
CA LEU A 14 -2.48 13.52 -2.87
C LEU A 14 -3.88 12.90 -2.95
N PHE A 15 -4.85 13.47 -2.24
CA PHE A 15 -6.20 12.94 -2.17
C PHE A 15 -7.22 14.02 -2.46
N SER A 16 -8.19 13.72 -3.30
CA SER A 16 -9.38 14.55 -3.47
C SER A 16 -10.35 14.38 -2.28
N PRO A 17 -11.08 15.41 -1.89
CA PRO A 17 -12.13 15.28 -0.87
C PRO A 17 -13.13 14.18 -1.24
N GLY A 18 -13.43 13.29 -0.29
CA GLY A 18 -14.31 12.14 -0.51
C GLY A 18 -13.63 10.91 -1.11
N ALA A 19 -12.31 10.96 -1.36
CA ALA A 19 -11.58 9.84 -1.97
C ALA A 19 -11.61 8.58 -1.09
N GLN A 20 -11.74 7.44 -1.75
CA GLN A 20 -11.61 6.11 -1.16
C GLN A 20 -10.14 5.70 -1.21
N VAL A 21 -9.49 5.64 -0.05
CA VAL A 21 -8.07 5.25 0.07
C VAL A 21 -7.97 3.84 0.62
N VAL A 22 -7.27 2.97 -0.09
CA VAL A 22 -6.97 1.60 0.35
C VAL A 22 -5.53 1.52 0.84
N CYS A 23 -5.32 1.17 2.10
CA CYS A 23 -4.00 0.90 2.67
C CYS A 23 -3.65 -0.58 2.48
N ALA A 24 -2.62 -0.86 1.70
CA ALA A 24 -2.07 -2.20 1.56
C ALA A 24 -1.24 -2.55 2.80
N VAL A 25 -1.73 -3.50 3.60
CA VAL A 25 -1.09 -3.88 4.86
C VAL A 25 -0.57 -5.32 4.82
N SER A 26 0.68 -5.51 5.19
CA SER A 26 1.32 -6.83 5.28
C SER A 26 1.21 -7.46 6.67
N GLY A 27 0.87 -6.69 7.69
CA GLY A 27 0.98 -7.06 9.11
C GLY A 27 2.29 -6.58 9.76
N GLY A 28 3.26 -6.13 8.96
CA GLY A 28 4.50 -5.54 9.44
C GLY A 28 4.31 -4.14 10.01
N ALA A 29 5.25 -3.70 10.87
CA ALA A 29 5.17 -2.46 11.64
C ALA A 29 4.91 -1.21 10.77
N ASP A 30 5.63 -1.07 9.65
CA ASP A 30 5.54 0.11 8.79
C ASP A 30 4.17 0.22 8.11
N SER A 31 3.65 -0.89 7.59
CA SER A 31 2.34 -0.92 6.95
C SER A 31 1.20 -0.65 7.95
N MET A 32 1.33 -1.14 9.17
CA MET A 32 0.36 -0.90 10.24
C MET A 32 0.44 0.55 10.74
N ALA A 33 1.65 1.11 10.88
CA ALA A 33 1.84 2.52 11.24
C ALA A 33 1.24 3.46 10.18
N MET A 34 1.43 3.16 8.90
CA MET A 34 0.81 3.90 7.80
C MET A 34 -0.72 3.86 7.88
N LEU A 35 -1.31 2.68 8.09
CA LEU A 35 -2.76 2.52 8.25
C LEU A 35 -3.28 3.35 9.42
N CYS A 36 -2.64 3.27 10.59
CA CYS A 36 -3.02 4.06 11.77
C CYS A 36 -2.94 5.56 11.48
N CYS A 37 -1.85 6.02 10.88
CA CYS A 37 -1.65 7.42 10.56
C CYS A 37 -2.72 7.96 9.59
N LEU A 38 -2.99 7.25 8.50
CA LEU A 38 -3.99 7.67 7.53
C LEU A 38 -5.40 7.63 8.10
N ARG A 39 -5.72 6.65 8.94
CA ARG A 39 -7.00 6.59 9.65
C ARG A 39 -7.18 7.79 10.57
N GLU A 40 -6.16 8.16 11.36
CA GLU A 40 -6.22 9.34 12.23
C GLU A 40 -6.37 10.65 11.45
N LEU A 41 -5.79 10.71 10.25
CA LEU A 41 -5.83 11.89 9.38
C LEU A 41 -7.05 11.91 8.46
N ALA A 42 -7.84 10.84 8.40
CA ALA A 42 -8.93 10.68 7.43
C ALA A 42 -9.93 11.84 7.44
N ALA A 43 -10.32 12.31 8.63
CA ALA A 43 -11.22 13.46 8.76
C ALA A 43 -10.59 14.76 8.25
N GLU A 44 -9.32 15.00 8.57
CA GLU A 44 -8.59 16.21 8.17
C GLU A 44 -8.25 16.24 6.67
N LEU A 45 -8.09 15.07 6.07
CA LEU A 45 -7.90 14.87 4.63
C LEU A 45 -9.22 14.71 3.87
N SER A 46 -10.34 14.57 4.58
CA SER A 46 -11.66 14.31 3.99
C SER A 46 -11.68 13.05 3.11
N VAL A 47 -11.06 11.96 3.58
CA VAL A 47 -10.97 10.68 2.85
C VAL A 47 -11.60 9.54 3.64
N TYR A 48 -11.95 8.45 2.95
CA TYR A 48 -12.38 7.19 3.52
C TYR A 48 -11.24 6.18 3.45
N VAL A 49 -10.80 5.66 4.61
CA VAL A 49 -9.67 4.73 4.68
C VAL A 49 -10.17 3.31 4.89
N ARG A 50 -9.75 2.41 4.02
CA ARG A 50 -9.94 0.96 4.11
C ARG A 50 -8.59 0.25 4.12
N ALA A 51 -8.54 -0.97 4.60
CA ALA A 51 -7.35 -1.80 4.56
C ALA A 51 -7.50 -2.92 3.52
N ALA A 52 -6.39 -3.32 2.91
CA ALA A 52 -6.30 -4.50 2.07
C ALA A 52 -5.10 -5.36 2.48
N HIS A 53 -5.32 -6.64 2.69
CA HIS A 53 -4.28 -7.61 3.02
C HIS A 53 -4.25 -8.73 1.99
N PHE A 54 -3.07 -9.01 1.43
CA PHE A 54 -2.86 -10.11 0.50
C PHE A 54 -1.98 -11.19 1.15
N ASN A 55 -2.58 -12.32 1.48
CA ASN A 55 -1.85 -13.46 2.03
C ASN A 55 -1.21 -14.28 0.91
N HIS A 56 0.09 -14.13 0.71
CA HIS A 56 0.83 -14.84 -0.32
C HIS A 56 0.90 -16.36 -0.12
N ARG A 57 0.59 -16.86 1.09
CA ARG A 57 0.69 -18.29 1.50
C ARG A 57 2.09 -18.89 1.35
N LEU A 58 3.13 -18.05 1.27
CA LEU A 58 4.51 -18.50 1.05
C LEU A 58 5.17 -19.05 2.33
N ARG A 59 4.71 -18.60 3.51
CA ARG A 59 5.27 -18.96 4.82
C ARG A 59 4.33 -19.80 5.67
N GLY A 60 3.29 -20.38 5.10
CA GLY A 60 2.33 -21.23 5.82
C GLY A 60 1.72 -20.52 7.04
N ALA A 61 1.90 -21.12 8.24
CA ALA A 61 1.31 -20.63 9.49
C ALA A 61 1.72 -19.20 9.88
N GLU A 62 2.91 -18.72 9.48
CA GLU A 62 3.33 -17.33 9.72
C GLU A 62 2.49 -16.34 8.91
N SER A 63 2.27 -16.63 7.64
CA SER A 63 1.40 -15.81 6.78
C SER A 63 -0.05 -15.78 7.27
N ASP A 64 -0.54 -16.90 7.79
CA ASP A 64 -1.88 -16.97 8.37
C ASP A 64 -1.97 -16.20 9.70
N GLY A 65 -0.89 -16.17 10.46
CA GLY A 65 -0.74 -15.35 11.66
C GLY A 65 -0.80 -13.85 11.38
N ASP A 66 -0.11 -13.41 10.34
CA ASP A 66 -0.15 -12.00 9.90
C ASP A 66 -1.56 -11.60 9.46
N GLU A 67 -2.24 -12.45 8.69
CA GLU A 67 -3.63 -12.21 8.29
C GLU A 67 -4.56 -12.13 9.51
N ALA A 68 -4.44 -13.06 10.45
CA ALA A 68 -5.25 -13.09 11.66
C ALA A 68 -5.03 -11.82 12.51
N PHE A 69 -3.78 -11.35 12.63
CA PHE A 69 -3.44 -10.10 13.32
C PHE A 69 -4.09 -8.89 12.65
N VAL A 70 -3.96 -8.75 11.33
CA VAL A 70 -4.55 -7.64 10.58
C VAL A 70 -6.08 -7.65 10.69
N ARG A 71 -6.72 -8.82 10.60
CA ARG A 71 -8.17 -8.97 10.78
C ARG A 71 -8.63 -8.52 12.15
N ALA A 72 -7.95 -8.97 13.21
CA ALA A 72 -8.27 -8.62 14.59
C ALA A 72 -8.10 -7.12 14.84
N PHE A 73 -7.02 -6.53 14.34
CA PHE A 73 -6.77 -5.09 14.43
C PHE A 73 -7.85 -4.27 13.72
N CYS A 74 -8.13 -4.57 12.46
CA CYS A 74 -9.14 -3.84 11.69
C CYS A 74 -10.54 -3.96 12.32
N ALA A 75 -10.90 -5.13 12.83
CA ALA A 75 -12.17 -5.34 13.54
C ALA A 75 -12.26 -4.48 14.82
N ALA A 76 -11.19 -4.44 15.63
CA ALA A 76 -11.14 -3.65 16.86
C ALA A 76 -11.24 -2.14 16.58
N GLU A 77 -10.63 -1.69 15.48
CA GLU A 77 -10.57 -0.28 15.09
C GLU A 77 -11.72 0.16 14.17
N GLY A 78 -12.64 -0.74 13.81
CA GLY A 78 -13.75 -0.45 12.91
C GLY A 78 -13.31 -0.07 11.50
N ILE A 79 -12.20 -0.64 11.00
CA ILE A 79 -11.67 -0.43 9.66
C ILE A 79 -12.17 -1.53 8.74
N GLU A 80 -12.75 -1.16 7.60
CA GLU A 80 -13.11 -2.13 6.57
C GLU A 80 -11.86 -2.78 6.00
N LEU A 81 -11.84 -4.12 5.95
CA LEU A 81 -10.72 -4.92 5.47
C LEU A 81 -11.13 -5.81 4.31
N VAL A 82 -10.39 -5.73 3.22
CA VAL A 82 -10.47 -6.67 2.10
C VAL A 82 -9.26 -7.60 2.15
N CYS A 83 -9.50 -8.92 2.19
CA CYS A 83 -8.44 -9.91 2.14
C CYS A 83 -8.45 -10.66 0.82
N GLY A 84 -7.26 -10.96 0.31
CA GLY A 84 -7.05 -11.78 -0.87
C GLY A 84 -5.94 -12.79 -0.68
N ALA A 85 -5.94 -13.80 -1.52
CA ALA A 85 -4.89 -14.81 -1.60
C ALA A 85 -4.77 -15.29 -3.05
N PRO A 86 -3.59 -15.79 -3.47
CA PRO A 86 -3.42 -16.29 -4.82
C PRO A 86 -4.15 -17.63 -5.01
N GLU A 87 -4.70 -17.86 -6.19
CA GLU A 87 -5.25 -19.17 -6.55
C GLU A 87 -4.16 -20.24 -6.64
N LYS A 88 -2.95 -19.84 -7.06
CA LYS A 88 -1.78 -20.70 -7.16
C LYS A 88 -0.59 -20.03 -6.48
N PRO A 89 0.25 -20.79 -5.76
CA PRO A 89 1.47 -20.25 -5.17
C PRO A 89 2.37 -19.60 -6.21
N ALA A 90 2.93 -18.44 -5.89
CA ALA A 90 3.89 -17.76 -6.75
C ALA A 90 5.20 -18.57 -6.82
N ARG A 91 5.80 -18.65 -8.00
CA ARG A 91 7.08 -19.35 -8.25
C ARG A 91 8.30 -18.44 -8.12
N SER A 92 8.07 -17.13 -8.05
CA SER A 92 9.09 -16.10 -7.90
C SER A 92 8.55 -14.90 -7.14
N GLU A 93 9.44 -14.06 -6.63
CA GLU A 93 9.06 -12.79 -6.00
C GLU A 93 8.33 -11.85 -6.96
N GLU A 94 8.77 -11.84 -8.22
CA GLU A 94 8.11 -11.05 -9.26
C GLU A 94 6.66 -11.50 -9.49
N GLU A 95 6.41 -12.82 -9.52
CA GLU A 95 5.06 -13.37 -9.66
C GLU A 95 4.21 -13.04 -8.42
N ALA A 96 4.77 -13.15 -7.22
CA ALA A 96 4.11 -12.77 -5.97
C ALA A 96 3.73 -11.28 -5.97
N ARG A 97 4.62 -10.41 -6.44
CA ARG A 97 4.38 -8.98 -6.60
C ARG A 97 3.24 -8.72 -7.59
N LYS A 98 3.25 -9.37 -8.77
CA LYS A 98 2.19 -9.26 -9.77
C LYS A 98 0.83 -9.68 -9.22
N GLN A 99 0.77 -10.81 -8.51
CA GLN A 99 -0.47 -11.28 -7.87
C GLN A 99 -1.01 -10.29 -6.86
N ARG A 100 -0.14 -9.68 -6.03
CA ARG A 100 -0.52 -8.66 -5.06
C ARG A 100 -1.08 -7.41 -5.74
N TYR A 101 -0.41 -6.90 -6.79
CA TYR A 101 -0.90 -5.73 -7.52
C TYR A 101 -2.22 -6.03 -8.24
N ALA A 102 -2.37 -7.19 -8.87
CA ALA A 102 -3.62 -7.59 -9.50
C ALA A 102 -4.78 -7.65 -8.48
N PHE A 103 -4.51 -8.10 -7.26
CA PHE A 103 -5.48 -8.06 -6.17
C PHE A 103 -5.84 -6.63 -5.78
N LEU A 104 -4.86 -5.75 -5.58
CA LEU A 104 -5.11 -4.35 -5.23
C LEU A 104 -5.89 -3.62 -6.33
N ASP A 105 -5.57 -3.87 -7.60
CA ASP A 105 -6.26 -3.33 -8.76
C ASP A 105 -7.73 -3.78 -8.86
N SER A 106 -8.05 -4.94 -8.30
CA SER A 106 -9.42 -5.46 -8.25
C SER A 106 -10.32 -4.74 -7.23
N ILE A 107 -9.73 -3.96 -6.32
CA ILE A 107 -10.47 -3.25 -5.26
C ILE A 107 -10.83 -1.85 -5.76
N PRO A 108 -12.13 -1.52 -5.90
CA PRO A 108 -12.53 -0.18 -6.29
C PRO A 108 -12.06 0.87 -5.27
N CYS A 109 -11.22 1.80 -5.69
CA CYS A 109 -10.70 2.89 -4.87
C CYS A 109 -10.15 4.02 -5.75
N ASP A 110 -9.92 5.19 -5.14
CA ASP A 110 -9.32 6.33 -5.82
C ASP A 110 -7.80 6.38 -5.62
N ALA A 111 -7.31 5.76 -4.53
CA ALA A 111 -5.88 5.69 -4.23
C ALA A 111 -5.53 4.43 -3.44
N VAL A 112 -4.32 3.90 -3.66
CA VAL A 112 -3.73 2.83 -2.85
C VAL A 112 -2.48 3.35 -2.16
N ALA A 113 -2.43 3.22 -0.83
CA ALA A 113 -1.26 3.54 -0.03
C ALA A 113 -0.48 2.25 0.28
N ILE A 114 0.81 2.27 0.01
CA ILE A 114 1.72 1.13 0.25
C ILE A 114 2.92 1.66 1.04
N ALA A 115 3.23 1.02 2.18
CA ALA A 115 4.42 1.32 2.94
C ALA A 115 5.63 0.58 2.35
N HIS A 116 6.59 1.33 1.82
CA HIS A 116 7.92 0.84 1.46
C HIS A 116 8.95 1.61 2.26
N THR A 117 10.03 0.94 2.68
CA THR A 117 11.17 1.63 3.29
C THR A 117 12.01 2.30 2.20
N ALA A 118 12.74 3.37 2.58
CA ALA A 118 13.65 4.05 1.65
C ALA A 118 14.74 3.09 1.12
N GLU A 119 15.16 2.10 1.91
CA GLU A 119 16.11 1.06 1.50
C GLU A 119 15.53 0.15 0.43
N ASP A 120 14.28 -0.30 0.57
CA ASP A 120 13.58 -1.10 -0.43
C ASP A 120 13.44 -0.34 -1.75
N ASN A 121 13.14 0.96 -1.67
CA ASN A 121 13.05 1.83 -2.83
C ASN A 121 14.41 2.01 -3.54
N LEU A 122 15.50 2.14 -2.78
CA LEU A 122 16.85 2.27 -3.34
C LEU A 122 17.29 0.99 -4.05
N GLU A 123 17.04 -0.17 -3.46
CA GLU A 123 17.36 -1.46 -4.06
C GLU A 123 16.57 -1.67 -5.35
N THR A 124 15.28 -1.41 -5.33
CA THR A 124 14.41 -1.49 -6.50
C THR A 124 14.85 -0.49 -7.58
N LEU A 125 15.16 0.76 -7.21
CA LEU A 125 15.68 1.77 -8.13
C LEU A 125 17.00 1.33 -8.78
N LEU A 126 17.94 0.78 -8.02
CA LEU A 126 19.20 0.27 -8.53
C LEU A 126 19.00 -0.90 -9.51
N GLN A 127 18.09 -1.82 -9.20
CA GLN A 127 17.74 -2.93 -10.10
C GLN A 127 17.15 -2.43 -11.43
N HIS A 128 16.31 -1.41 -11.40
CA HIS A 128 15.70 -0.83 -12.61
C HIS A 128 16.72 -0.03 -13.43
N LEU A 129 17.61 0.73 -12.79
CA LEU A 129 18.71 1.42 -13.46
C LEU A 129 19.65 0.44 -14.20
N LEU A 130 19.95 -0.69 -13.57
CA LEU A 130 20.78 -1.74 -14.15
C LEU A 130 20.10 -2.46 -15.32
N ARG A 131 18.76 -2.51 -15.34
CA ARG A 131 17.96 -3.12 -16.42
C ARG A 131 17.62 -2.15 -17.55
N GLY A 132 17.98 -0.87 -17.45
CA GLY A 132 17.72 0.14 -18.48
C GLY A 132 16.26 0.55 -18.64
N SER A 133 15.42 0.35 -17.63
CA SER A 133 14.03 0.78 -17.64
C SER A 133 13.90 2.30 -17.47
N GLY A 134 13.04 2.91 -18.28
CA GLY A 134 12.93 4.37 -18.43
C GLY A 134 12.27 5.09 -17.25
N LEU A 135 12.23 6.43 -17.36
CA LEU A 135 11.77 7.38 -16.33
C LEU A 135 10.31 7.22 -15.89
N ASP A 136 9.44 6.64 -16.70
CA ASP A 136 8.01 6.47 -16.37
C ASP A 136 7.79 5.42 -15.25
N GLN A 137 8.67 4.41 -15.15
CA GLN A 137 8.63 3.44 -14.06
C GLN A 137 9.10 4.02 -12.71
N ARG A 138 9.81 5.16 -12.68
CA ARG A 138 10.25 5.80 -11.43
C ARG A 138 9.10 6.33 -10.57
N ARG A 139 7.95 6.65 -11.17
CA ARG A 139 6.78 7.13 -10.44
C ARG A 139 6.05 6.02 -9.69
N GLU A 140 6.06 4.81 -10.24
CA GLU A 140 5.46 3.63 -9.60
C GLU A 140 6.24 3.14 -8.37
N GLU A 141 7.52 3.49 -8.26
CA GLU A 141 8.45 2.96 -7.24
C GLU A 141 8.50 3.80 -5.96
N LEU A 142 7.93 4.99 -5.97
CA LEU A 142 7.98 5.91 -4.83
C LEU A 142 6.83 5.76 -3.81
N GLY A 143 6.11 4.62 -3.80
CA GLY A 143 5.37 4.15 -2.63
C GLY A 143 3.96 4.70 -2.36
N LEU A 144 3.40 5.59 -3.14
CA LEU A 144 1.97 5.97 -3.08
C LEU A 144 1.35 5.94 -4.47
N ILE A 145 0.30 5.16 -4.65
CA ILE A 145 -0.40 5.09 -5.93
C ILE A 145 -1.70 5.88 -5.83
N CYS A 146 -1.78 7.04 -6.45
CA CYS A 146 -3.02 7.79 -6.57
C CYS A 146 -3.58 7.57 -8.00
N SER A 147 -4.76 6.97 -8.12
CA SER A 147 -5.42 6.80 -9.40
C SER A 147 -6.66 7.67 -9.50
N SER A 148 -6.64 8.59 -10.43
CA SER A 148 -7.88 9.06 -11.06
C SER A 148 -8.11 8.42 -12.44
N GLN A 149 -7.15 7.64 -12.95
CA GLN A 149 -7.23 6.76 -14.14
C GLN A 149 -5.96 5.88 -14.19
N PRO A 150 -5.98 4.64 -14.74
CA PRO A 150 -4.74 3.88 -14.91
C PRO A 150 -3.80 4.59 -15.91
N PRO A 151 -2.47 4.63 -15.66
CA PRO A 151 -1.71 3.97 -14.59
C PRO A 151 -1.59 4.80 -13.30
N TYR A 152 -1.51 4.12 -12.17
CA TYR A 152 -1.49 4.62 -10.80
C TYR A 152 -0.23 5.43 -10.45
N GLU A 153 -0.38 6.48 -9.65
CA GLU A 153 0.74 7.27 -9.09
C GLU A 153 1.12 6.77 -7.69
N VAL A 154 2.37 6.33 -7.51
CA VAL A 154 2.87 5.73 -6.25
C VAL A 154 3.49 6.81 -5.36
N LEU A 155 3.02 6.96 -4.14
CA LEU A 155 3.50 7.93 -3.17
C LEU A 155 4.34 7.23 -2.08
N SER A 156 5.61 7.61 -1.89
CA SER A 156 6.42 7.15 -0.74
C SER A 156 6.23 8.04 0.47
N THR A 157 6.24 7.45 1.65
CA THR A 157 6.30 8.20 2.90
C THR A 157 7.65 8.92 2.99
N PRO A 158 7.71 10.22 3.36
CA PRO A 158 8.97 10.85 3.74
C PRO A 158 9.50 10.23 5.04
N ASP A 159 10.82 10.10 5.13
CA ASP A 159 11.55 9.67 6.33
C ASP A 159 11.24 10.53 7.55
#